data_e642203376cc4c43bc27463172ff9e72
#
_entry.id   e642203376cc4c43bc27463172ff9e72
#
_cell.length_a   1.000
_cell.length_b   1.000
_cell.length_c   1.000
_cell.angle_alpha   90.00
_cell.angle_beta   90.00
_cell.angle_gamma   90.00
#
_symmetry.space_group_name_H-M   'P 1'
#
loop_
_entity.id
_entity.type
_entity.pdbx_description
1 polymer ?
#
loop_
_entity_poly.entity_id
_entity_poly.type
_entity_poly.pdbx_seq_one_letter_code
_entity_poly.pdbx_strand_id
1 'polypeptide(L)'
;MAITKLDVGIKENSYSVANNSSNITVSATITWSWGTWNAEGSAYGYLTIDGTKYNFSGITFNVSGADRGSETVMTKTVDVYHASDGSKTVSVSAFFHGTNTNEITGSGSLALTNIPR
;
A
#
# COMPACT_ATOMS: atom_id res chain seq x y z
N MET A 1 6.65 -20.85 3.96
CA MET A 1 6.03 -19.73 4.68
C MET A 1 4.82 -19.24 3.92
N ALA A 2 3.81 -18.85 4.64
CA ALA A 2 2.63 -18.31 4.03
C ALA A 2 2.43 -16.85 4.45
N ILE A 3 2.23 -15.99 3.47
CA ILE A 3 1.74 -14.65 3.72
C ILE A 3 0.23 -14.78 3.85
N THR A 4 -0.30 -14.38 5.00
CA THR A 4 -1.71 -14.59 5.32
C THR A 4 -2.59 -13.43 4.91
N LYS A 5 -2.02 -12.21 4.86
CA LYS A 5 -2.76 -11.05 4.37
C LYS A 5 -1.83 -9.93 3.92
N LEU A 6 -2.39 -9.05 3.11
CA LEU A 6 -1.76 -7.81 2.67
C LEU A 6 -2.72 -6.67 3.03
N ASP A 7 -2.35 -5.91 4.06
CA ASP A 7 -3.16 -4.80 4.54
C ASP A 7 -2.76 -3.51 3.84
N VAL A 8 -3.75 -2.78 3.35
CA VAL A 8 -3.55 -1.47 2.72
C VAL A 8 -3.98 -0.39 3.68
N GLY A 9 -3.07 0.52 3.99
CA GLY A 9 -3.35 1.70 4.80
C GLY A 9 -3.27 2.95 3.94
N ILE A 10 -4.19 3.88 4.15
CA ILE A 10 -4.22 5.16 3.45
C ILE A 10 -4.24 6.26 4.50
N LYS A 11 -3.26 7.17 4.41
CA LYS A 11 -3.16 8.31 5.32
C LYS A 11 -3.28 9.60 4.54
N GLU A 12 -4.23 10.46 4.92
CA GLU A 12 -4.33 11.81 4.39
C GLU A 12 -3.32 12.69 5.13
N ASN A 13 -2.37 13.27 4.40
CA ASN A 13 -1.34 14.11 4.99
C ASN A 13 -1.75 15.58 5.03
N SER A 14 -2.33 16.07 3.94
CA SER A 14 -2.72 17.46 3.79
C SER A 14 -3.65 17.63 2.59
N TYR A 15 -4.23 18.81 2.43
CA TYR A 15 -4.98 19.12 1.21
C TYR A 15 -4.68 20.56 0.77
N SER A 16 -4.90 20.82 -0.50
CA SER A 16 -4.73 22.13 -1.14
C SER A 16 -6.05 22.62 -1.68
N VAL A 17 -6.55 23.73 -1.14
CA VAL A 17 -7.77 24.36 -1.65
C VAL A 17 -7.53 24.87 -3.09
N ALA A 18 -6.37 25.46 -3.31
CA ALA A 18 -6.03 26.05 -4.63
C ALA A 18 -6.03 24.99 -5.74
N ASN A 19 -5.51 23.81 -5.45
CA ASN A 19 -5.38 22.74 -6.44
C ASN A 19 -6.52 21.72 -6.39
N ASN A 20 -7.39 21.80 -5.40
CA ASN A 20 -8.47 20.83 -5.17
C ASN A 20 -7.91 19.40 -5.10
N SER A 21 -6.86 19.22 -4.33
CA SER A 21 -6.14 17.95 -4.23
C SER A 21 -5.75 17.64 -2.79
N SER A 22 -5.51 16.39 -2.52
CA SER A 22 -4.98 15.93 -1.24
C SER A 22 -3.70 15.15 -1.46
N ASN A 23 -2.76 15.31 -0.52
CA ASN A 23 -1.55 14.52 -0.48
C ASN A 23 -1.80 13.34 0.45
N ILE A 24 -1.58 12.13 -0.04
CA ILE A 24 -1.81 10.90 0.70
C ILE A 24 -0.58 10.00 0.68
N THR A 25 -0.42 9.21 1.73
CA THR A 25 0.58 8.15 1.78
C THR A 25 -0.15 6.81 1.88
N VAL A 26 0.18 5.92 0.96
CA VAL A 26 -0.37 4.58 0.91
C VAL A 26 0.71 3.59 1.30
N SER A 27 0.38 2.66 2.19
CA SER A 27 1.30 1.63 2.65
C SER A 27 0.65 0.27 2.51
N ALA A 28 1.43 -0.73 2.11
CA ALA A 28 1.01 -2.11 2.07
C ALA A 28 1.89 -2.92 3.00
N THR A 29 1.27 -3.65 3.92
CA THR A 29 1.93 -4.41 4.97
C THR A 29 1.56 -5.88 4.85
N ILE A 30 2.57 -6.73 4.71
CA ILE A 30 2.36 -8.19 4.72
C ILE A 30 2.34 -8.69 6.16
N THR A 31 1.52 -9.71 6.40
CA THR A 31 1.52 -10.48 7.64
C THR A 31 1.77 -11.94 7.28
N TRP A 32 2.64 -12.60 8.03
CA TRP A 32 2.95 -14.01 7.79
C TRP A 32 2.77 -14.83 9.06
N SER A 33 2.55 -16.12 8.85
CA SER A 33 2.58 -17.12 9.89
C SER A 33 3.56 -18.20 9.46
N TRP A 34 4.54 -18.53 10.27
CA TRP A 34 5.58 -19.50 9.99
C TRP A 34 6.67 -19.01 9.06
N GLY A 35 7.87 -19.22 9.45
CA GLY A 35 9.01 -19.11 8.56
C GLY A 35 10.20 -18.46 9.20
N THR A 36 11.35 -18.86 8.71
CA THR A 36 12.64 -18.33 9.10
C THR A 36 13.45 -18.10 7.85
N TRP A 37 12.96 -17.24 6.95
CA TRP A 37 13.69 -17.00 5.71
C TRP A 37 13.51 -15.57 5.24
N ASN A 38 14.43 -15.15 4.40
CA ASN A 38 14.50 -13.81 3.88
C ASN A 38 14.13 -13.80 2.40
N ALA A 39 13.47 -12.75 1.96
CA ALA A 39 13.38 -12.42 0.56
C ALA A 39 14.34 -11.27 0.31
N GLU A 40 15.44 -11.54 -0.34
CA GLU A 40 16.50 -10.56 -0.54
C GLU A 40 16.49 -10.02 -1.96
N GLY A 41 15.83 -8.89 -2.15
CA GLY A 41 15.89 -8.18 -3.42
C GLY A 41 15.12 -8.78 -4.57
N SER A 42 14.36 -9.84 -4.34
CA SER A 42 13.63 -10.53 -5.42
C SER A 42 12.12 -10.44 -5.30
N ALA A 43 11.61 -9.88 -4.21
CA ALA A 43 10.19 -9.63 -4.06
C ALA A 43 9.77 -8.43 -4.92
N TYR A 44 8.55 -8.48 -5.41
CA TYR A 44 8.00 -7.40 -6.22
C TYR A 44 6.50 -7.28 -5.98
N GLY A 45 5.96 -6.17 -6.39
CA GLY A 45 4.53 -5.93 -6.28
C GLY A 45 4.14 -4.63 -6.91
N TYR A 46 2.90 -4.24 -6.69
CA TYR A 46 2.42 -2.94 -7.15
C TYR A 46 1.30 -2.42 -6.25
N LEU A 47 1.15 -1.10 -6.29
CA LEU A 47 0.01 -0.40 -5.72
C LEU A 47 -0.72 0.28 -6.87
N THR A 48 -2.03 0.12 -6.94
CA THR A 48 -2.87 0.90 -7.85
C THR A 48 -3.62 1.90 -7.00
N ILE A 49 -3.25 3.17 -7.13
CA ILE A 49 -3.79 4.26 -6.32
C ILE A 49 -4.61 5.16 -7.22
N ASP A 50 -5.89 5.26 -6.96
CA ASP A 50 -6.81 6.11 -7.73
C ASP A 50 -6.67 5.86 -9.25
N GLY A 51 -6.54 4.59 -9.62
CA GLY A 51 -6.43 4.16 -11.02
C GLY A 51 -5.03 4.15 -11.61
N THR A 52 -4.03 4.65 -10.91
CA THR A 52 -2.64 4.67 -11.40
C THR A 52 -1.83 3.58 -10.72
N LYS A 53 -1.16 2.77 -11.53
CA LYS A 53 -0.35 1.65 -11.04
C LYS A 53 1.10 2.07 -10.82
N TYR A 54 1.60 1.79 -9.63
CA TYR A 54 3.00 2.03 -9.25
C TYR A 54 3.66 0.69 -8.95
N ASN A 55 4.71 0.36 -9.71
CA ASN A 55 5.42 -0.91 -9.59
C ASN A 55 6.58 -0.79 -8.61
N PHE A 56 6.79 -1.85 -7.84
CA PHE A 56 7.90 -1.97 -6.90
C PHE A 56 8.65 -3.26 -7.21
N SER A 57 9.97 -3.20 -7.18
CA SER A 57 10.84 -4.37 -7.39
C SER A 57 12.02 -4.30 -6.44
N GLY A 58 12.75 -5.40 -6.34
CA GLY A 58 13.91 -5.43 -5.46
C GLY A 58 13.56 -5.26 -3.98
N ILE A 59 12.35 -5.68 -3.58
CA ILE A 59 11.91 -5.54 -2.20
C ILE A 59 12.61 -6.58 -1.35
N THR A 60 13.18 -6.13 -0.22
CA THR A 60 13.77 -7.02 0.76
C THR A 60 12.92 -7.03 2.02
N PHE A 61 12.76 -8.18 2.62
CA PHE A 61 12.16 -8.29 3.94
C PHE A 61 12.77 -9.47 4.67
N ASN A 62 12.75 -9.41 5.98
CA ASN A 62 13.41 -10.39 6.82
C ASN A 62 12.39 -11.05 7.75
N VAL A 63 12.31 -12.37 7.67
CA VAL A 63 11.47 -13.18 8.55
C VAL A 63 12.41 -14.12 9.27
N SER A 64 13.03 -13.68 10.35
CA SER A 64 13.97 -14.51 11.08
C SER A 64 13.46 -14.83 12.48
N GLY A 65 13.37 -16.13 12.78
CA GLY A 65 13.12 -16.62 14.12
C GLY A 65 11.73 -16.31 14.69
N ALA A 66 10.76 -15.94 13.87
CA ALA A 66 9.44 -15.60 14.33
C ALA A 66 8.38 -16.47 13.68
N ASP A 67 7.46 -17.00 14.47
CA ASP A 67 6.32 -17.78 13.97
C ASP A 67 5.33 -16.88 13.26
N ARG A 68 5.31 -15.61 13.60
CA ARG A 68 4.41 -14.59 13.03
C ARG A 68 5.11 -13.26 12.97
N GLY A 69 4.69 -12.43 12.05
CA GLY A 69 5.18 -11.08 11.97
C GLY A 69 4.48 -10.30 10.88
N SER A 70 4.82 -9.03 10.80
CA SER A 70 4.32 -8.15 9.76
C SER A 70 5.41 -7.15 9.40
N GLU A 71 5.38 -6.70 8.14
CA GLU A 71 6.31 -5.69 7.66
C GLU A 71 5.67 -4.92 6.52
N THR A 72 5.89 -3.61 6.51
CA THR A 72 5.48 -2.75 5.40
C THR A 72 6.46 -2.96 4.26
N VAL A 73 5.97 -3.36 3.11
CA VAL A 73 6.81 -3.72 1.96
C VAL A 73 6.70 -2.73 0.80
N MET A 74 5.62 -1.94 0.75
CA MET A 74 5.45 -0.93 -0.29
C MET A 74 4.86 0.32 0.33
N THR A 75 5.38 1.48 -0.05
CA THR A 75 4.87 2.78 0.40
C THR A 75 5.00 3.78 -0.75
N LYS A 76 3.97 4.57 -0.95
CA LYS A 76 3.96 5.61 -1.99
C LYS A 76 3.17 6.81 -1.51
N THR A 77 3.72 8.00 -1.72
CA THR A 77 3.06 9.27 -1.44
C THR A 77 2.70 9.92 -2.77
N VAL A 78 1.44 10.29 -2.92
CA VAL A 78 0.94 10.88 -4.16
C VAL A 78 -0.07 11.97 -3.86
N ASP A 79 -0.32 12.83 -4.84
CA ASP A 79 -1.42 13.77 -4.81
C ASP A 79 -2.59 13.17 -5.59
N VAL A 80 -3.79 13.31 -5.05
CA VAL A 80 -5.02 12.90 -5.73
C VAL A 80 -5.96 14.10 -5.83
N TYR A 81 -6.62 14.22 -6.98
CA TYR A 81 -7.51 15.35 -7.23
C TYR A 81 -8.94 15.00 -6.85
N HIS A 82 -9.61 15.98 -6.22
CA HIS A 82 -11.00 15.83 -5.79
C HIS A 82 -11.97 16.17 -6.92
N ALA A 83 -13.21 15.74 -6.76
CA ALA A 83 -14.29 16.17 -7.63
C ALA A 83 -14.52 17.68 -7.51
N SER A 84 -15.23 18.26 -8.45
CA SER A 84 -15.43 19.71 -8.48
C SER A 84 -16.15 20.26 -7.24
N ASP A 85 -16.90 19.42 -6.53
CA ASP A 85 -17.56 19.79 -5.28
C ASP A 85 -16.67 19.63 -4.04
N GLY A 86 -15.41 19.20 -4.23
CA GLY A 86 -14.44 19.01 -3.15
C GLY A 86 -14.46 17.64 -2.52
N SER A 87 -15.33 16.73 -2.95
CA SER A 87 -15.40 15.38 -2.39
C SER A 87 -14.42 14.43 -3.09
N LYS A 88 -13.95 13.41 -2.37
CA LYS A 88 -13.11 12.35 -2.93
C LYS A 88 -13.06 11.14 -2.01
N THR A 89 -13.26 9.98 -2.59
CA THR A 89 -12.96 8.70 -1.96
C THR A 89 -11.85 8.04 -2.77
N VAL A 90 -10.75 7.70 -2.13
CA VAL A 90 -9.63 7.02 -2.77
C VAL A 90 -9.78 5.53 -2.62
N SER A 91 -9.60 4.80 -3.70
CA SER A 91 -9.55 3.34 -3.69
C SER A 91 -8.15 2.90 -4.06
N VAL A 92 -7.65 1.90 -3.34
CA VAL A 92 -6.32 1.34 -3.56
C VAL A 92 -6.42 -0.17 -3.64
N SER A 93 -5.70 -0.76 -4.58
CA SER A 93 -5.46 -2.19 -4.62
C SER A 93 -3.97 -2.45 -4.58
N ALA A 94 -3.58 -3.60 -4.03
CA ALA A 94 -2.20 -3.98 -3.88
C ALA A 94 -1.99 -5.44 -4.27
N PHE A 95 -0.81 -5.73 -4.78
CA PHE A 95 -0.35 -7.08 -5.11
C PHE A 95 1.08 -7.22 -4.61
N PHE A 96 1.40 -8.38 -4.05
CA PHE A 96 2.75 -8.66 -3.58
C PHE A 96 3.09 -10.12 -3.82
N HIS A 97 4.31 -10.37 -4.30
CA HIS A 97 4.85 -11.70 -4.49
C HIS A 97 6.32 -11.69 -4.10
N GLY A 98 6.65 -12.46 -3.09
CA GLY A 98 8.06 -12.68 -2.70
C GLY A 98 8.59 -13.98 -3.27
N THR A 99 9.91 -14.12 -3.24
CA THR A 99 10.59 -15.35 -3.59
C THR A 99 10.12 -16.46 -2.71
N ASN A 100 9.78 -17.47 -2.73
CA ASN A 100 9.36 -18.51 -1.78
C ASN A 100 8.08 -18.15 -1.00
N THR A 101 7.33 -17.16 -1.44
CA THR A 101 6.02 -16.86 -0.86
C THR A 101 4.92 -17.05 -1.89
N ASN A 102 3.69 -17.14 -1.40
CA ASN A 102 2.52 -17.08 -2.27
C ASN A 102 2.29 -15.65 -2.75
N GLU A 103 1.56 -15.52 -3.84
CA GLU A 103 1.01 -14.23 -4.25
C GLU A 103 -0.09 -13.82 -3.28
N ILE A 104 -0.17 -12.52 -3.00
CA ILE A 104 -1.21 -12.01 -2.12
C ILE A 104 -1.70 -10.66 -2.63
N THR A 105 -3.00 -10.42 -2.45
CA THR A 105 -3.62 -9.15 -2.82
C THR A 105 -4.32 -8.55 -1.63
N GLY A 106 -4.50 -7.24 -1.68
CA GLY A 106 -5.23 -6.49 -0.68
C GLY A 106 -5.84 -5.26 -1.29
N SER A 107 -6.75 -4.64 -0.56
CA SER A 107 -7.38 -3.41 -1.02
C SER A 107 -7.82 -2.57 0.17
N GLY A 108 -8.05 -1.29 -0.09
CA GLY A 108 -8.55 -0.37 0.91
C GLY A 108 -9.16 0.84 0.24
N SER A 109 -9.93 1.60 1.01
CA SER A 109 -10.48 2.86 0.56
C SER A 109 -10.57 3.83 1.74
N LEU A 110 -10.56 5.12 1.42
CA LEU A 110 -10.68 6.18 2.42
C LEU A 110 -11.43 7.35 1.82
N ALA A 111 -12.48 7.79 2.51
CA ALA A 111 -13.14 9.04 2.20
C ALA A 111 -12.26 10.17 2.75
N LEU A 112 -11.74 11.01 1.87
CA LEU A 112 -10.88 12.12 2.24
C LEU A 112 -11.72 13.28 2.79
N THR A 113 -11.07 14.18 3.51
CA THR A 113 -11.70 15.41 3.98
C THR A 113 -12.22 16.21 2.79
N ASN A 114 -13.46 16.66 2.85
CA ASN A 114 -14.02 17.52 1.80
C ASN A 114 -13.27 18.84 1.77
N ILE A 115 -12.83 19.22 0.57
CA ILE A 115 -12.16 20.50 0.37
C ILE A 115 -13.21 21.58 0.14
N PRO A 116 -13.17 22.71 0.86
CA PRO A 116 -14.09 23.81 0.61
C PRO A 116 -14.01 24.31 -0.83
N ARG A 117 -15.18 24.42 -1.47
CA ARG A 117 -15.28 24.87 -2.87
C ARG A 117 -16.32 25.96 -3.04
#